data_95c5ff115408cd7cf4aebfb9dc16b791
#
_entry.id   95c5ff115408cd7cf4aebfb9dc16b791
#
_cell.length_a   1.000
_cell.length_b   1.000
_cell.length_c   1.000
_cell.angle_alpha   90.00
_cell.angle_beta   90.00
_cell.angle_gamma   90.00
#
_symmetry.space_group_name_H-M   'P 1'
#
loop_
_entity.id
_entity.type
_entity.pdbx_description
1 polymer ?
#
loop_
_entity_poly.entity_id
_entity_poly.type
_entity_poly.pdbx_seq_one_letter_code
_entity_poly.pdbx_strand_id
1 'polypeptide(L)'
;VQAGAVIAAVERRIPSVAEIQAGEPELERAVEAIIDAQPPLHRESIGLAEDSVVVVTRHLVRVAALGAVADLKGDAAWAAGLWRGPVLPMSPGLLDDKPLVIDALFGAGLSRAIDGVAAQVIERLNQLALQIVAVDVPSGLNGDTGHVMGVAPVAERSVTFFRAKPGHLTGEGLKRCGMLEVVDIGIPSSVLAGIGARLWNNAPALWATCLRRGAVDDHKYARGHLTILGGERATGAARLAALAARRSGAGLVTIAAPLAALETYQMAEPGNLVAAADDAGGIVELLKDERRNAFLIGPGSGLSARTRDSVLAVLAGCRCAVLDADALTVFAEDPKVLFAAIRSPVLMTPHEGEFRRLFPDLGKVASKVERVREAARRSGAVVLLKGPDTVVAAPDGRAVINVHAPPSLATAGSGDVLAGIAAGLMTQGAAPLAAGAAAAWLHGESAYRFRHPGLIAEDIPEMLPESLAALKDRLSLR
;
A
#
# COMPACT_ATOMS: atom_id res chain seq x y z
N VAL A 1 24.11 15.42 -5.75
CA VAL A 1 24.13 16.79 -5.22
C VAL A 1 24.09 16.66 -3.72
N GLN A 2 25.22 16.95 -3.02
CA GLN A 2 25.25 17.00 -1.56
C GLN A 2 24.60 18.34 -1.16
N ALA A 3 23.32 18.32 -0.82
CA ALA A 3 22.70 19.40 -0.08
C ALA A 3 23.28 19.40 1.34
N GLY A 4 23.67 20.56 1.85
CA GLY A 4 24.14 20.68 3.23
C GLY A 4 23.05 20.26 4.20
N ALA A 5 23.38 19.35 5.10
CA ALA A 5 22.43 18.76 6.03
C ALA A 5 22.14 19.75 7.18
N VAL A 6 20.89 20.05 7.45
CA VAL A 6 20.43 21.01 8.45
C VAL A 6 19.39 20.38 9.37
N ILE A 7 19.52 20.56 10.70
CA ILE A 7 18.44 20.42 11.68
C ILE A 7 18.02 21.82 12.15
N ALA A 8 16.73 22.14 12.11
CA ALA A 8 16.18 23.33 12.74
C ALA A 8 15.45 22.94 14.03
N ALA A 9 15.86 23.51 15.16
CA ALA A 9 15.18 23.37 16.44
C ALA A 9 14.44 24.67 16.76
N VAL A 10 13.17 24.58 17.14
CA VAL A 10 12.28 25.72 17.32
C VAL A 10 12.00 25.96 18.80
N GLU A 11 12.46 27.08 19.33
CA GLU A 11 12.17 27.56 20.70
C GLU A 11 11.08 28.64 20.70
N ARG A 12 10.39 28.78 21.85
CA ARG A 12 9.18 29.61 21.97
C ARG A 12 9.48 31.14 22.03
N ARG A 13 10.05 31.81 21.00
CA ARG A 13 9.97 33.28 20.81
C ARG A 13 10.52 33.74 19.45
N ILE A 14 9.86 34.73 18.78
CA ILE A 14 10.21 35.19 17.43
C ILE A 14 10.32 36.70 17.27
N PRO A 15 11.21 37.17 16.36
CA PRO A 15 11.28 38.55 15.86
C PRO A 15 10.26 38.85 14.73
N SER A 16 10.05 40.13 14.44
CA SER A 16 8.97 40.70 13.65
C SER A 16 9.01 40.46 12.13
N VAL A 17 7.82 40.50 11.53
CA VAL A 17 7.43 40.22 10.15
C VAL A 17 8.13 41.00 9.04
N ALA A 18 8.79 42.13 9.33
CA ALA A 18 9.42 43.01 8.33
C ALA A 18 10.64 42.37 7.63
N GLU A 19 11.16 41.27 8.16
CA GLU A 19 12.43 40.65 7.67
C GLU A 19 12.21 39.48 6.70
N ILE A 20 10.94 39.02 6.47
CA ILE A 20 10.61 37.81 5.66
C ILE A 20 10.16 38.17 4.23
N GLN A 21 9.90 39.42 3.90
CA GLN A 21 9.25 39.87 2.67
C GLN A 21 10.04 39.82 1.36
N ALA A 22 11.15 39.11 1.28
CA ALA A 22 11.99 39.05 0.07
C ALA A 22 12.24 37.65 -0.50
N GLY A 23 11.50 36.60 -0.11
CA GLY A 23 11.71 35.23 -0.54
C GLY A 23 10.53 34.63 -1.28
N GLU A 24 10.77 33.68 -2.15
CA GLU A 24 9.80 33.08 -3.09
C GLU A 24 8.57 32.44 -2.40
N PRO A 25 7.35 32.61 -2.97
CA PRO A 25 6.07 32.19 -2.36
C PRO A 25 5.91 30.67 -2.17
N GLU A 26 6.79 29.86 -2.71
CA GLU A 26 6.72 28.40 -2.65
C GLU A 26 7.40 27.81 -1.41
N LEU A 27 8.52 28.40 -0.97
CA LEU A 27 9.19 28.00 0.27
C LEU A 27 8.35 28.44 1.48
N GLU A 28 7.71 29.63 1.41
CA GLU A 28 6.78 30.11 2.43
C GLU A 28 5.60 29.14 2.60
N ARG A 29 4.97 28.66 1.51
CA ARG A 29 3.88 27.67 1.58
C ARG A 29 4.31 26.34 2.19
N ALA A 30 5.52 25.88 1.89
CA ALA A 30 6.05 24.65 2.49
C ALA A 30 6.32 24.81 3.99
N VAL A 31 6.83 25.95 4.41
CA VAL A 31 7.05 26.28 5.83
C VAL A 31 5.73 26.53 6.55
N GLU A 32 4.76 27.18 5.91
CA GLU A 32 3.40 27.38 6.43
C GLU A 32 2.67 26.03 6.59
N ALA A 33 2.77 25.12 5.63
CA ALA A 33 2.22 23.76 5.73
C ALA A 33 2.84 22.97 6.90
N ILE A 34 4.14 23.19 7.17
CA ILE A 34 4.84 22.61 8.33
C ILE A 34 4.33 23.21 9.65
N ILE A 35 4.02 24.51 9.66
CA ILE A 35 3.59 25.25 10.86
C ILE A 35 2.10 25.07 11.12
N ASP A 36 1.25 25.10 10.10
CA ASP A 36 -0.21 24.91 10.21
C ASP A 36 -0.62 23.48 10.57
N ALA A 37 0.31 22.54 10.43
CA ALA A 37 0.16 21.16 10.83
C ALA A 37 0.13 20.93 12.36
N GLN A 38 0.30 21.96 13.18
CA GLN A 38 0.24 21.86 14.64
C GLN A 38 -1.20 21.90 15.16
N PRO A 39 -1.54 21.16 16.26
CA PRO A 39 -2.82 21.33 16.93
C PRO A 39 -2.99 22.77 17.41
N PRO A 40 -4.22 23.30 17.49
CA PRO A 40 -4.48 24.73 17.73
C PRO A 40 -4.03 25.12 19.14
N LEU A 41 -2.82 25.65 19.26
CA LEU A 41 -2.35 26.42 20.41
C LEU A 41 -2.74 27.88 20.16
N HIS A 42 -3.85 28.30 20.78
CA HIS A 42 -4.36 29.67 20.90
C HIS A 42 -4.00 30.66 19.76
N ARG A 43 -4.91 30.73 18.78
CA ARG A 43 -5.00 31.86 17.86
C ARG A 43 -5.58 33.06 18.61
N GLU A 44 -4.77 34.00 19.04
CA GLU A 44 -5.24 35.37 19.28
C GLU A 44 -5.24 36.13 17.95
N SER A 45 -6.44 36.29 17.38
CA SER A 45 -6.65 37.12 16.20
C SER A 45 -6.50 38.59 16.55
N ILE A 46 -5.47 39.23 16.04
CA ILE A 46 -5.36 40.68 15.97
C ILE A 46 -5.80 41.07 14.56
N GLY A 47 -6.95 41.78 14.47
CA GLY A 47 -7.49 42.26 13.20
C GLY A 47 -6.59 43.27 12.52
N LEU A 48 -6.25 43.00 11.28
CA LEU A 48 -5.68 43.95 10.32
C LEU A 48 -6.31 43.71 8.93
N ALA A 49 -6.35 44.80 8.16
CA ALA A 49 -7.07 44.94 6.90
C ALA A 49 -6.82 43.87 5.84
N GLU A 50 -7.80 43.69 4.96
CA GLU A 50 -7.80 42.87 3.76
C GLU A 50 -6.48 43.00 2.97
N ASP A 51 -5.89 41.86 2.53
CA ASP A 51 -4.70 41.68 1.72
C ASP A 51 -3.33 41.47 2.40
N SER A 52 -3.27 41.13 3.69
CA SER A 52 -2.00 40.72 4.30
C SER A 52 -2.21 39.59 5.31
N VAL A 53 -1.80 38.37 4.97
CA VAL A 53 -1.69 37.28 5.95
C VAL A 53 -0.40 37.47 6.74
N VAL A 54 -0.51 38.01 7.95
CA VAL A 54 0.59 38.10 8.90
C VAL A 54 0.60 36.85 9.76
N VAL A 55 1.44 35.89 9.45
CA VAL A 55 1.70 34.74 10.33
C VAL A 55 2.69 35.19 11.40
N VAL A 56 2.20 35.48 12.60
CA VAL A 56 3.06 35.74 13.77
C VAL A 56 3.43 34.40 14.39
N THR A 57 4.56 33.86 13.99
CA THR A 57 5.16 32.71 14.67
C THR A 57 5.99 33.24 15.86
N ARG A 58 5.71 32.79 17.08
CA ARG A 58 6.43 33.19 18.32
C ARG A 58 7.43 32.09 18.70
N HIS A 59 8.43 31.79 17.87
CA HIS A 59 9.36 30.70 18.18
C HIS A 59 10.78 31.13 17.89
N LEU A 60 11.72 30.87 18.81
CA LEU A 60 13.14 30.96 18.53
C LEU A 60 13.54 29.72 17.71
N VAL A 61 14.09 29.93 16.51
CA VAL A 61 14.61 28.88 15.66
C VAL A 61 16.12 28.80 15.84
N ARG A 62 16.60 27.60 16.19
CA ARG A 62 18.04 27.27 16.14
C ARG A 62 18.31 26.44 14.90
N VAL A 63 19.28 26.82 14.10
CA VAL A 63 19.72 26.03 12.94
C VAL A 63 21.06 25.39 13.29
N ALA A 64 21.12 24.04 13.08
CA ALA A 64 22.37 23.30 13.25
C ALA A 64 22.73 22.61 11.92
N ALA A 65 24.00 22.68 11.53
CA ALA A 65 24.50 22.08 10.30
C ALA A 65 25.55 21.00 10.58
N LEU A 66 25.56 19.95 9.73
CA LEU A 66 26.51 18.84 9.81
C LEU A 66 27.92 19.26 9.35
N GLY A 67 28.03 20.27 8.48
CA GLY A 67 29.30 20.80 7.96
C GLY A 67 29.38 22.32 8.06
N ALA A 68 30.48 22.89 7.57
CA ALA A 68 30.63 24.35 7.54
C ALA A 68 29.69 24.95 6.46
N VAL A 69 29.01 26.04 6.82
CA VAL A 69 28.15 26.81 5.91
C VAL A 69 28.90 27.28 4.67
N ALA A 70 30.21 27.60 4.83
CA ALA A 70 31.06 28.00 3.72
C ALA A 70 31.28 26.94 2.63
N ASP A 71 31.07 25.66 2.97
CA ASP A 71 31.23 24.53 2.03
C ASP A 71 29.97 24.25 1.20
N LEU A 72 28.85 24.90 1.51
CA LEU A 72 27.58 24.76 0.78
C LEU A 72 27.72 25.30 -0.63
N LYS A 73 27.03 24.67 -1.59
CA LYS A 73 27.02 25.04 -3.02
C LYS A 73 25.61 25.06 -3.58
N GLY A 74 25.42 25.79 -4.68
CA GLY A 74 24.13 25.84 -5.40
C GLY A 74 23.02 26.40 -4.50
N ASP A 75 21.84 25.80 -4.60
CA ASP A 75 20.64 26.24 -3.90
C ASP A 75 20.79 26.20 -2.37
N ALA A 76 21.57 25.26 -1.84
CA ALA A 76 21.84 25.19 -0.40
C ALA A 76 22.66 26.40 0.09
N ALA A 77 23.64 26.86 -0.68
CA ALA A 77 24.41 28.06 -0.36
C ALA A 77 23.55 29.33 -0.46
N TRP A 78 22.69 29.40 -1.49
CA TRP A 78 21.72 30.47 -1.65
C TRP A 78 20.75 30.53 -0.47
N ALA A 79 20.12 29.43 -0.10
CA ALA A 79 19.20 29.35 1.03
C ALA A 79 19.89 29.72 2.37
N ALA A 80 21.10 29.19 2.59
CA ALA A 80 21.89 29.55 3.79
C ALA A 80 22.20 31.05 3.86
N GLY A 81 22.38 31.72 2.72
CA GLY A 81 22.58 33.16 2.61
C GLY A 81 21.37 34.01 3.02
N LEU A 82 20.17 33.44 2.99
CA LEU A 82 18.93 34.08 3.46
C LEU A 82 18.77 34.00 4.98
N TRP A 83 19.41 33.03 5.65
CA TRP A 83 19.34 32.87 7.09
C TRP A 83 20.16 33.95 7.80
N ARG A 84 19.53 34.69 8.74
CA ARG A 84 20.17 35.81 9.47
C ARG A 84 20.63 35.42 10.89
N GLY A 85 20.21 34.26 11.37
CA GLY A 85 20.60 33.74 12.68
C GLY A 85 21.93 32.99 12.68
N PRO A 86 22.45 32.61 13.86
CA PRO A 86 23.61 31.73 13.95
C PRO A 86 23.28 30.33 13.41
N VAL A 87 24.24 29.70 12.75
CA VAL A 87 24.25 28.28 12.43
C VAL A 87 25.18 27.56 13.38
N LEU A 88 24.66 26.66 14.19
CA LEU A 88 25.40 25.93 15.20
C LEU A 88 26.02 24.66 14.62
N PRO A 89 27.18 24.20 15.11
CA PRO A 89 27.68 22.88 14.79
C PRO A 89 26.72 21.83 15.37
N MET A 90 26.43 20.79 14.58
CA MET A 90 25.55 19.72 15.00
C MET A 90 26.14 18.94 16.18
N SER A 91 25.33 18.77 17.24
CA SER A 91 25.68 17.93 18.38
C SER A 91 24.41 17.40 19.09
N PRO A 92 24.48 16.22 19.77
CA PRO A 92 23.36 15.71 20.55
C PRO A 92 22.86 16.63 21.67
N GLY A 93 23.73 17.42 22.26
CA GLY A 93 23.39 18.34 23.34
C GLY A 93 22.43 19.46 22.96
N LEU A 94 22.28 19.75 21.67
CA LEU A 94 21.28 20.72 21.17
C LEU A 94 19.83 20.28 21.42
N LEU A 95 19.61 19.02 21.82
CA LEU A 95 18.28 18.42 22.01
C LEU A 95 17.88 18.30 23.50
N ASP A 96 18.73 18.74 24.43
CA ASP A 96 18.53 18.53 25.88
C ASP A 96 17.36 19.33 26.46
N ASP A 97 16.97 20.42 25.84
CA ASP A 97 15.79 21.24 26.17
C ASP A 97 14.50 20.75 25.50
N LYS A 98 14.56 19.61 24.81
CA LYS A 98 13.44 18.94 24.15
C LYS A 98 12.64 19.84 23.19
N PRO A 99 13.27 20.40 22.16
CA PRO A 99 12.60 21.25 21.18
C PRO A 99 11.68 20.42 20.26
N LEU A 100 10.77 21.11 19.54
CA LEU A 100 10.24 20.58 18.29
C LEU A 100 11.36 20.55 17.25
N VAL A 101 11.51 19.46 16.53
CA VAL A 101 12.60 19.27 15.58
C VAL A 101 12.10 19.23 14.15
N ILE A 102 12.72 20.00 13.27
CA ILE A 102 12.56 19.87 11.82
C ILE A 102 13.78 19.09 11.32
N ASP A 103 13.55 17.86 10.88
CA ASP A 103 14.57 16.98 10.31
C ASP A 103 14.71 17.25 8.81
N ALA A 104 15.76 17.98 8.44
CA ALA A 104 16.13 18.28 7.06
C ALA A 104 17.60 17.86 6.75
N LEU A 105 18.10 16.80 7.42
CA LEU A 105 19.49 16.35 7.26
C LEU A 105 19.74 15.67 5.93
N PHE A 106 18.91 14.65 5.60
CA PHE A 106 19.07 13.85 4.40
C PHE A 106 17.71 13.54 3.78
N GLY A 107 17.55 13.86 2.51
CA GLY A 107 16.35 13.56 1.73
C GLY A 107 16.40 12.16 1.07
N ALA A 108 15.48 11.92 0.14
CA ALA A 108 15.30 10.63 -0.56
C ALA A 108 16.51 10.13 -1.35
N GLY A 109 17.48 10.99 -1.65
CA GLY A 109 18.72 10.64 -2.38
C GLY A 109 19.81 9.97 -1.54
N LEU A 110 19.56 9.64 -0.28
CA LEU A 110 20.54 8.99 0.60
C LEU A 110 20.91 7.60 0.05
N SER A 111 22.21 7.38 -0.17
CA SER A 111 22.73 6.15 -0.79
C SER A 111 23.68 5.34 0.12
N ARG A 112 23.99 5.85 1.32
CA ARG A 112 24.88 5.20 2.30
C ARG A 112 24.30 5.27 3.70
N ALA A 113 24.77 4.39 4.58
CA ALA A 113 24.39 4.42 5.98
C ALA A 113 24.81 5.73 6.64
N ILE A 114 23.99 6.24 7.55
CA ILE A 114 24.32 7.39 8.38
C ILE A 114 25.24 6.94 9.51
N ASP A 115 26.31 7.70 9.72
CA ASP A 115 27.31 7.47 10.76
C ASP A 115 27.70 8.79 11.48
N GLY A 116 28.68 8.70 12.38
CA GLY A 116 29.27 9.85 13.06
C GLY A 116 28.26 10.65 13.89
N VAL A 117 28.43 11.99 13.91
CA VAL A 117 27.60 12.89 14.73
C VAL A 117 26.15 12.91 14.28
N ALA A 118 25.87 12.73 12.99
CA ALA A 118 24.50 12.66 12.48
C ALA A 118 23.75 11.46 13.07
N ALA A 119 24.41 10.29 13.12
CA ALA A 119 23.83 9.10 13.75
C ALA A 119 23.56 9.33 15.24
N GLN A 120 24.53 9.91 15.98
CA GLN A 120 24.38 10.22 17.41
C GLN A 120 23.20 11.18 17.68
N VAL A 121 23.01 12.18 16.83
CA VAL A 121 21.89 13.13 16.95
C VAL A 121 20.56 12.41 16.69
N ILE A 122 20.46 11.59 15.65
CA ILE A 122 19.23 10.83 15.35
C ILE A 122 18.92 9.80 16.46
N GLU A 123 19.94 9.13 17.00
CA GLU A 123 19.77 8.24 18.17
C GLU A 123 19.24 9.01 19.38
N ARG A 124 19.77 10.22 19.63
CA ARG A 124 19.30 11.08 20.71
C ARG A 124 17.86 11.57 20.50
N LEU A 125 17.47 11.89 19.24
CA LEU A 125 16.08 12.21 18.88
C LEU A 125 15.12 11.07 19.29
N ASN A 126 15.48 9.84 18.93
CA ASN A 126 14.68 8.65 19.25
C ASN A 126 14.65 8.36 20.77
N GLN A 127 15.78 8.50 21.46
CA GLN A 127 15.86 8.32 22.93
C GLN A 127 14.98 9.31 23.70
N LEU A 128 14.94 10.55 23.26
CA LEU A 128 14.14 11.59 23.89
C LEU A 128 12.67 11.57 23.46
N ALA A 129 12.31 10.77 22.46
CA ALA A 129 10.98 10.69 21.85
C ALA A 129 10.44 12.09 21.49
N LEU A 130 11.25 12.89 20.80
CA LEU A 130 10.91 14.27 20.46
C LEU A 130 9.84 14.30 19.34
N GLN A 131 9.10 15.41 19.29
CA GLN A 131 8.24 15.69 18.14
C GLN A 131 9.11 16.08 16.94
N ILE A 132 8.96 15.33 15.85
CA ILE A 132 9.79 15.49 14.65
C ILE A 132 8.88 15.68 13.43
N VAL A 133 9.16 16.74 12.67
CA VAL A 133 8.64 16.96 11.34
C VAL A 133 9.78 16.72 10.35
N ALA A 134 9.65 15.68 9.51
CA ALA A 134 10.65 15.38 8.50
C ALA A 134 10.36 16.12 7.19
N VAL A 135 11.40 16.70 6.62
CA VAL A 135 11.37 17.31 5.28
C VAL A 135 11.75 16.23 4.26
N ASP A 136 10.89 16.00 3.32
CA ASP A 136 10.96 14.98 2.26
C ASP A 136 10.79 13.55 2.80
N VAL A 137 11.81 12.99 3.42
CA VAL A 137 11.79 11.70 4.12
C VAL A 137 12.51 11.82 5.46
N PRO A 138 12.14 11.06 6.50
CA PRO A 138 12.93 10.99 7.72
C PRO A 138 14.38 10.61 7.40
N SER A 139 15.33 11.38 7.91
CA SER A 139 16.75 11.20 7.62
C SER A 139 17.21 9.78 7.94
N GLY A 140 17.85 9.12 6.99
CA GLY A 140 18.25 7.73 7.11
C GLY A 140 17.24 6.72 6.58
N LEU A 141 16.05 7.14 6.16
CA LEU A 141 15.13 6.29 5.42
C LEU A 141 15.45 6.36 3.93
N ASN A 142 15.60 5.21 3.30
CA ASN A 142 15.80 5.14 1.85
C ASN A 142 14.47 5.41 1.12
N GLY A 143 14.44 6.42 0.26
CA GLY A 143 13.22 6.86 -0.43
C GLY A 143 12.62 5.86 -1.42
N ASP A 144 13.40 4.89 -1.92
CA ASP A 144 12.92 3.88 -2.87
C ASP A 144 12.45 2.60 -2.18
N THR A 145 13.08 2.23 -1.06
CA THR A 145 12.89 0.92 -0.44
C THR A 145 12.20 0.94 0.91
N GLY A 146 12.17 2.09 1.58
CA GLY A 146 11.71 2.21 2.96
C GLY A 146 12.61 1.54 4.00
N HIS A 147 13.84 1.17 3.63
CA HIS A 147 14.80 0.60 4.57
C HIS A 147 15.55 1.68 5.33
N VAL A 148 15.89 1.39 6.59
CA VAL A 148 16.73 2.28 7.40
C VAL A 148 18.19 2.10 7.00
N MET A 149 18.84 3.21 6.65
CA MET A 149 20.23 3.30 6.27
C MET A 149 21.09 3.66 7.50
N GLY A 150 21.35 2.67 8.35
CA GLY A 150 22.02 2.84 9.64
C GLY A 150 21.04 3.20 10.75
N VAL A 151 20.64 4.45 10.84
CA VAL A 151 19.68 4.97 11.82
C VAL A 151 18.69 5.92 11.13
N ALA A 152 17.46 6.00 11.64
CA ALA A 152 16.46 6.97 11.18
C ALA A 152 15.55 7.39 12.36
N PRO A 153 15.09 8.64 12.41
CA PRO A 153 14.14 9.09 13.42
C PRO A 153 12.75 8.50 13.15
N VAL A 154 11.88 8.62 14.16
CA VAL A 154 10.44 8.40 14.02
C VAL A 154 9.76 9.75 13.97
N ALA A 155 9.36 10.19 12.79
CA ALA A 155 8.67 11.45 12.61
C ALA A 155 7.19 11.33 12.95
N GLU A 156 6.62 12.38 13.53
CA GLU A 156 5.18 12.52 13.70
C GLU A 156 4.50 12.87 12.35
N ARG A 157 5.24 13.64 11.53
CA ARG A 157 4.81 14.07 10.21
C ARG A 157 5.99 14.10 9.24
N SER A 158 5.73 13.75 7.98
CA SER A 158 6.67 13.96 6.87
C SER A 158 6.01 14.80 5.80
N VAL A 159 6.67 15.89 5.42
CA VAL A 159 6.23 16.79 4.34
C VAL A 159 7.11 16.54 3.13
N THR A 160 6.55 15.91 2.11
CA THR A 160 7.26 15.58 0.88
C THR A 160 6.73 16.37 -0.31
N PHE A 161 7.50 16.48 -1.37
CA PHE A 161 7.23 17.37 -2.47
C PHE A 161 6.84 16.61 -3.73
N PHE A 162 5.92 17.18 -4.52
CA PHE A 162 5.44 16.70 -5.81
C PHE A 162 4.73 15.34 -5.74
N ARG A 163 5.41 14.27 -5.24
CA ARG A 163 4.83 12.91 -5.12
C ARG A 163 5.44 12.18 -3.92
N ALA A 164 4.63 11.32 -3.31
CA ALA A 164 5.14 10.36 -2.33
C ALA A 164 6.20 9.45 -2.97
N LYS A 165 7.27 9.18 -2.24
CA LYS A 165 8.31 8.22 -2.63
C LYS A 165 7.86 6.81 -2.21
N PRO A 166 8.29 5.74 -2.91
CA PRO A 166 7.97 4.37 -2.51
C PRO A 166 8.32 4.07 -1.05
N GLY A 167 9.43 4.62 -0.58
CA GLY A 167 9.93 4.42 0.78
C GLY A 167 9.01 4.95 1.89
N HIS A 168 8.15 5.94 1.62
CA HIS A 168 7.13 6.37 2.58
C HIS A 168 6.08 5.29 2.82
N LEU A 169 5.79 4.49 1.79
CA LEU A 169 4.66 3.56 1.72
C LEU A 169 5.08 2.10 1.90
N THR A 170 6.37 1.84 2.11
CA THR A 170 6.91 0.47 2.23
C THR A 170 7.83 0.33 3.42
N GLY A 171 7.91 -0.89 3.97
CA GLY A 171 8.86 -1.27 4.99
C GLY A 171 8.77 -0.42 6.27
N GLU A 172 9.92 0.10 6.71
CA GLU A 172 10.03 0.95 7.89
C GLU A 172 9.43 2.35 7.68
N GLY A 173 9.22 2.78 6.41
CA GLY A 173 8.56 4.05 6.13
C GLY A 173 7.16 4.15 6.73
N LEU A 174 6.39 3.06 6.74
CA LEU A 174 5.06 3.00 7.37
C LEU A 174 5.08 3.33 8.87
N LYS A 175 6.22 3.11 9.54
CA LYS A 175 6.36 3.31 10.99
C LYS A 175 7.06 4.63 11.33
N ARG A 176 7.81 5.20 10.38
CA ARG A 176 8.71 6.31 10.64
C ARG A 176 8.28 7.63 10.02
N CYS A 177 7.46 7.61 8.98
CA CYS A 177 7.05 8.84 8.31
C CYS A 177 5.91 9.57 9.01
N GLY A 178 5.19 8.91 9.92
CA GLY A 178 4.02 9.51 10.57
C GLY A 178 2.95 9.90 9.55
N MET A 179 2.31 11.04 9.75
CA MET A 179 1.36 11.59 8.78
C MET A 179 2.11 12.13 7.57
N LEU A 180 1.86 11.51 6.40
CA LEU A 180 2.49 11.93 5.14
C LEU A 180 1.66 13.02 4.46
N GLU A 181 2.30 14.15 4.19
CA GLU A 181 1.74 15.26 3.43
C GLU A 181 2.54 15.47 2.14
N VAL A 182 1.83 15.58 1.01
CA VAL A 182 2.44 15.83 -0.29
C VAL A 182 2.12 17.25 -0.72
N VAL A 183 3.12 18.12 -0.73
CA VAL A 183 2.98 19.53 -1.08
C VAL A 183 3.27 19.72 -2.57
N ASP A 184 2.42 20.51 -3.22
CA ASP A 184 2.64 20.94 -4.61
C ASP A 184 3.65 22.11 -4.61
N ILE A 185 4.75 21.91 -5.31
CA ILE A 185 5.82 22.90 -5.49
C ILE A 185 5.90 23.42 -6.94
N GLY A 186 4.79 23.38 -7.67
CA GLY A 186 4.71 23.90 -9.03
C GLY A 186 5.26 23.00 -10.14
N ILE A 187 5.70 21.75 -9.84
CA ILE A 187 6.15 20.79 -10.85
C ILE A 187 4.94 20.28 -11.63
N PRO A 188 4.85 20.53 -12.94
CA PRO A 188 3.69 20.12 -13.73
C PRO A 188 3.59 18.60 -13.82
N SER A 189 2.37 18.06 -13.65
CA SER A 189 2.13 16.60 -13.71
C SER A 189 2.52 15.96 -15.05
N SER A 190 2.66 16.73 -16.14
CA SER A 190 3.15 16.26 -17.44
C SER A 190 4.55 15.68 -17.39
N VAL A 191 5.38 16.06 -16.41
CA VAL A 191 6.72 15.50 -16.18
C VAL A 191 6.64 13.98 -15.95
N LEU A 192 5.59 13.48 -15.30
CA LEU A 192 5.40 12.04 -15.06
C LEU A 192 5.29 11.22 -16.35
N ALA A 193 4.70 11.80 -17.41
CA ALA A 193 4.61 11.13 -18.70
C ALA A 193 6.00 10.98 -19.35
N GLY A 194 6.86 11.99 -19.23
CA GLY A 194 8.25 11.93 -19.71
C GLY A 194 9.13 10.94 -18.93
N ILE A 195 8.89 10.79 -17.62
CA ILE A 195 9.60 9.82 -16.76
C ILE A 195 9.12 8.39 -17.03
N GLY A 196 7.88 8.20 -17.53
CA GLY A 196 7.29 6.88 -17.73
C GLY A 196 7.00 6.17 -16.41
N ALA A 197 6.53 6.89 -15.38
CA ALA A 197 6.23 6.35 -14.07
C ALA A 197 5.21 5.19 -14.15
N ARG A 198 5.54 4.05 -13.55
CA ARG A 198 4.73 2.82 -13.54
C ARG A 198 4.44 2.31 -12.14
N LEU A 199 4.44 3.20 -11.15
CA LEU A 199 4.13 2.91 -9.76
C LEU A 199 3.12 3.92 -9.24
N TRP A 200 2.08 3.41 -8.58
CA TRP A 200 1.01 4.25 -8.01
C TRP A 200 0.75 3.89 -6.55
N ASN A 201 0.39 4.87 -5.75
CA ASN A 201 -0.31 4.64 -4.50
C ASN A 201 -1.75 4.23 -4.80
N ASN A 202 -2.24 3.16 -4.18
CA ASN A 202 -3.56 2.63 -4.46
C ASN A 202 -4.67 3.64 -4.09
N ALA A 203 -5.50 3.92 -5.08
CA ALA A 203 -6.66 4.77 -4.91
C ALA A 203 -7.78 4.32 -5.86
N PRO A 204 -9.06 4.53 -5.50
CA PRO A 204 -10.20 4.13 -6.32
C PRO A 204 -10.16 4.63 -7.78
N ALA A 205 -9.60 5.80 -8.03
CA ALA A 205 -9.48 6.37 -9.38
C ALA A 205 -8.68 5.47 -10.35
N LEU A 206 -7.79 4.60 -9.85
CA LEU A 206 -6.97 3.71 -10.68
C LEU A 206 -7.76 2.53 -11.26
N TRP A 207 -8.83 2.13 -10.60
CA TRP A 207 -9.54 0.89 -10.92
C TRP A 207 -11.07 1.02 -10.88
N ALA A 208 -11.62 2.19 -10.61
CA ALA A 208 -13.08 2.40 -10.54
C ALA A 208 -13.82 1.93 -11.79
N THR A 209 -13.17 2.02 -12.96
CA THR A 209 -13.72 1.57 -14.24
C THR A 209 -13.85 0.04 -14.33
N CYS A 210 -13.17 -0.73 -13.48
CA CYS A 210 -13.32 -2.18 -13.42
C CYS A 210 -14.56 -2.62 -12.62
N LEU A 211 -15.16 -1.72 -11.84
CA LEU A 211 -16.40 -1.99 -11.12
C LEU A 211 -17.56 -1.98 -12.12
N ARG A 212 -18.18 -3.12 -12.28
CA ARG A 212 -19.30 -3.26 -13.21
C ARG A 212 -20.46 -2.36 -12.79
N ARG A 213 -20.98 -1.60 -13.74
CA ARG A 213 -22.28 -0.93 -13.61
C ARG A 213 -23.38 -1.92 -14.00
N GLY A 214 -24.38 -2.05 -13.14
CA GLY A 214 -25.55 -2.89 -13.47
C GLY A 214 -26.33 -2.29 -14.64
N ALA A 215 -26.72 -3.13 -15.60
CA ALA A 215 -27.65 -2.78 -16.66
C ALA A 215 -29.05 -3.33 -16.33
N VAL A 216 -30.09 -2.72 -16.92
CA VAL A 216 -31.50 -3.10 -16.66
C VAL A 216 -31.79 -4.54 -17.08
N ASP A 217 -31.08 -5.03 -18.11
CA ASP A 217 -31.19 -6.38 -18.68
C ASP A 217 -30.15 -7.36 -18.12
N ASP A 218 -29.42 -6.97 -17.07
CA ASP A 218 -28.45 -7.85 -16.44
C ASP A 218 -29.10 -9.11 -15.86
N HIS A 219 -28.51 -10.25 -16.18
CA HIS A 219 -28.84 -11.52 -15.57
C HIS A 219 -27.64 -12.13 -14.86
N LYS A 220 -27.85 -13.13 -14.02
CA LYS A 220 -26.83 -13.74 -13.17
C LYS A 220 -25.54 -14.13 -13.92
N TYR A 221 -25.64 -14.63 -15.14
CA TYR A 221 -24.47 -15.02 -15.95
C TYR A 221 -23.73 -13.81 -16.55
N ALA A 222 -24.40 -12.69 -16.77
CA ALA A 222 -23.75 -11.46 -17.21
C ALA A 222 -22.79 -10.90 -16.16
N ARG A 223 -23.03 -11.23 -14.89
CA ARG A 223 -22.15 -10.90 -13.76
C ARG A 223 -21.09 -11.99 -13.48
N GLY A 224 -21.04 -13.02 -14.34
CA GLY A 224 -20.06 -14.11 -14.31
C GLY A 224 -20.37 -15.22 -13.31
N HIS A 225 -19.68 -16.32 -13.45
CA HIS A 225 -19.81 -17.52 -12.64
C HIS A 225 -18.43 -17.95 -12.10
N LEU A 226 -18.19 -17.72 -10.82
CA LEU A 226 -16.99 -18.15 -10.12
C LEU A 226 -17.10 -19.59 -9.67
N THR A 227 -16.07 -20.39 -9.89
CA THR A 227 -15.90 -21.70 -9.26
C THR A 227 -14.75 -21.65 -8.26
N ILE A 228 -15.02 -22.03 -7.02
CA ILE A 228 -14.02 -22.08 -5.92
C ILE A 228 -13.71 -23.53 -5.62
N LEU A 229 -12.44 -23.91 -5.59
CA LEU A 229 -12.02 -25.24 -5.18
C LEU A 229 -12.05 -25.35 -3.65
N GLY A 230 -13.06 -25.99 -3.11
CA GLY A 230 -13.19 -26.28 -1.69
C GLY A 230 -12.39 -27.51 -1.28
N GLY A 231 -11.89 -27.51 -0.05
CA GLY A 231 -11.21 -28.66 0.56
C GLY A 231 -12.13 -29.52 1.41
N GLU A 232 -11.58 -30.61 1.92
CA GLU A 232 -12.32 -31.56 2.77
C GLU A 232 -12.37 -31.09 4.24
N ARG A 233 -11.29 -30.50 4.76
CA ARG A 233 -11.13 -30.20 6.20
C ARG A 233 -11.31 -28.72 6.53
N ALA A 234 -10.63 -27.83 5.84
CA ALA A 234 -10.68 -26.38 6.07
C ALA A 234 -11.81 -25.71 5.27
N THR A 235 -13.04 -26.19 5.44
CA THR A 235 -14.21 -25.74 4.66
C THR A 235 -14.55 -24.27 4.86
N GLY A 236 -14.21 -23.66 6.00
CA GLY A 236 -14.46 -22.25 6.32
C GLY A 236 -13.79 -21.30 5.35
N ALA A 237 -12.56 -21.58 4.91
CA ALA A 237 -11.80 -20.72 4.00
C ALA A 237 -12.52 -20.52 2.64
N ALA A 238 -12.96 -21.60 2.01
CA ALA A 238 -13.70 -21.51 0.75
C ALA A 238 -15.08 -20.85 0.92
N ARG A 239 -15.71 -20.98 2.10
CA ARG A 239 -16.99 -20.34 2.43
C ARG A 239 -16.83 -18.83 2.60
N LEU A 240 -15.80 -18.39 3.33
CA LEU A 240 -15.45 -16.96 3.47
C LEU A 240 -15.17 -16.33 2.10
N ALA A 241 -14.37 -17.00 1.28
CA ALA A 241 -14.08 -16.55 -0.08
C ALA A 241 -15.34 -16.47 -0.95
N ALA A 242 -16.25 -17.45 -0.85
CA ALA A 242 -17.52 -17.47 -1.58
C ALA A 242 -18.42 -16.29 -1.18
N LEU A 243 -18.57 -16.02 0.13
CA LEU A 243 -19.33 -14.89 0.63
C LEU A 243 -18.75 -13.57 0.12
N ALA A 244 -17.44 -13.39 0.24
CA ALA A 244 -16.74 -12.20 -0.24
C ALA A 244 -16.88 -11.98 -1.75
N ALA A 245 -16.80 -13.05 -2.57
CA ALA A 245 -17.00 -12.99 -4.00
C ALA A 245 -18.42 -12.55 -4.37
N ARG A 246 -19.43 -13.09 -3.69
CA ARG A 246 -20.84 -12.70 -3.91
C ARG A 246 -21.07 -11.23 -3.51
N ARG A 247 -20.54 -10.80 -2.37
CA ARG A 247 -20.66 -9.41 -1.90
C ARG A 247 -19.90 -8.41 -2.80
N SER A 248 -18.84 -8.86 -3.47
CA SER A 248 -18.12 -8.03 -4.46
C SER A 248 -18.74 -8.07 -5.86
N GLY A 249 -19.82 -8.85 -6.07
CA GLY A 249 -20.67 -8.74 -7.25
C GLY A 249 -20.68 -9.95 -8.20
N ALA A 250 -20.02 -11.08 -7.88
CA ALA A 250 -20.16 -12.31 -8.66
C ALA A 250 -21.63 -12.71 -8.80
N GLY A 251 -22.08 -13.03 -10.02
CA GLY A 251 -23.47 -13.38 -10.29
C GLY A 251 -23.84 -14.77 -9.82
N LEU A 252 -22.89 -15.72 -9.92
CA LEU A 252 -22.99 -17.09 -9.43
C LEU A 252 -21.67 -17.51 -8.79
N VAL A 253 -21.75 -18.28 -7.73
CA VAL A 253 -20.61 -18.94 -7.09
C VAL A 253 -20.91 -20.41 -6.91
N THR A 254 -20.01 -21.27 -7.39
CA THR A 254 -20.03 -22.72 -7.13
C THR A 254 -18.82 -23.09 -6.29
N ILE A 255 -19.03 -23.84 -5.21
CA ILE A 255 -17.95 -24.51 -4.50
C ILE A 255 -17.80 -25.92 -5.03
N ALA A 256 -16.67 -26.22 -5.67
CA ALA A 256 -16.32 -27.55 -6.16
C ALA A 256 -15.51 -28.28 -5.09
N ALA A 257 -16.07 -29.31 -4.47
CA ALA A 257 -15.51 -29.95 -3.28
C ALA A 257 -15.49 -31.49 -3.41
N PRO A 258 -14.64 -32.17 -2.61
CA PRO A 258 -14.72 -33.60 -2.48
C PRO A 258 -16.13 -34.08 -2.06
N LEU A 259 -16.54 -35.24 -2.53
CA LEU A 259 -17.86 -35.83 -2.23
C LEU A 259 -18.07 -35.91 -0.71
N ALA A 260 -17.02 -36.25 0.04
CA ALA A 260 -17.07 -36.35 1.52
C ALA A 260 -17.36 -35.01 2.24
N ALA A 261 -17.16 -33.88 1.58
CA ALA A 261 -17.42 -32.55 2.14
C ALA A 261 -18.65 -31.85 1.56
N LEU A 262 -19.33 -32.44 0.58
CA LEU A 262 -20.44 -31.79 -0.13
C LEU A 262 -21.57 -31.35 0.83
N GLU A 263 -21.96 -32.18 1.77
CA GLU A 263 -23.04 -31.89 2.72
C GLU A 263 -22.69 -30.65 3.56
N THR A 264 -21.42 -30.54 4.03
CA THR A 264 -20.94 -29.39 4.78
C THR A 264 -21.11 -28.08 4.00
N TYR A 265 -20.81 -28.10 2.70
CA TYR A 265 -20.97 -26.91 1.85
C TYR A 265 -22.42 -26.65 1.46
N GLN A 266 -23.24 -27.69 1.29
CA GLN A 266 -24.67 -27.56 0.98
C GLN A 266 -25.48 -27.00 2.17
N MET A 267 -25.07 -27.33 3.38
CA MET A 267 -25.68 -26.85 4.62
C MET A 267 -25.25 -25.42 4.99
N ALA A 268 -24.25 -24.88 4.29
CA ALA A 268 -23.71 -23.53 4.52
C ALA A 268 -24.64 -22.44 3.93
N GLU A 269 -24.07 -21.46 3.23
CA GLU A 269 -24.81 -20.32 2.67
C GLU A 269 -25.71 -20.76 1.49
N PRO A 270 -27.04 -20.53 1.55
CA PRO A 270 -27.99 -21.03 0.54
C PRO A 270 -27.78 -20.43 -0.86
N GLY A 271 -27.04 -19.35 -0.97
CA GLY A 271 -26.75 -18.70 -2.24
C GLY A 271 -25.56 -19.28 -3.01
N ASN A 272 -24.86 -20.29 -2.46
CA ASN A 272 -23.80 -21.00 -3.15
C ASN A 272 -24.33 -22.23 -3.84
N LEU A 273 -23.86 -22.49 -5.06
CA LEU A 273 -23.99 -23.78 -5.69
C LEU A 273 -22.88 -24.71 -5.21
N VAL A 274 -23.12 -26.02 -5.16
CA VAL A 274 -22.11 -27.00 -4.75
C VAL A 274 -22.02 -28.07 -5.83
N ALA A 275 -20.80 -28.49 -6.19
CA ALA A 275 -20.53 -29.52 -7.16
C ALA A 275 -19.46 -30.49 -6.65
N ALA A 276 -19.58 -31.78 -6.96
CA ALA A 276 -18.56 -32.75 -6.64
C ALA A 276 -17.35 -32.62 -7.57
N ALA A 277 -16.16 -32.67 -6.98
CA ALA A 277 -14.89 -32.68 -7.69
C ALA A 277 -13.82 -33.33 -6.81
N ASP A 278 -13.73 -34.66 -6.81
CA ASP A 278 -12.79 -35.43 -6.00
C ASP A 278 -11.35 -35.35 -6.52
N ASP A 279 -11.21 -35.06 -7.81
CA ASP A 279 -9.93 -34.98 -8.53
C ASP A 279 -9.94 -33.87 -9.60
N ALA A 280 -8.86 -33.77 -10.37
CA ALA A 280 -8.76 -32.85 -11.51
C ALA A 280 -9.75 -33.18 -12.63
N GLY A 281 -10.19 -34.46 -12.79
CA GLY A 281 -11.21 -34.88 -13.74
C GLY A 281 -12.55 -34.20 -13.47
N GLY A 282 -12.95 -34.09 -12.20
CA GLY A 282 -14.12 -33.32 -11.79
C GLY A 282 -14.04 -31.85 -12.16
N ILE A 283 -12.85 -31.24 -12.07
CA ILE A 283 -12.60 -29.84 -12.49
C ILE A 283 -12.68 -29.72 -14.02
N VAL A 284 -12.09 -30.67 -14.76
CA VAL A 284 -12.21 -30.73 -16.25
C VAL A 284 -13.66 -30.80 -16.71
N GLU A 285 -14.49 -31.58 -16.00
CA GLU A 285 -15.93 -31.65 -16.29
C GLU A 285 -16.63 -30.29 -16.08
N LEU A 286 -16.30 -29.60 -14.99
CA LEU A 286 -16.83 -28.25 -14.72
C LEU A 286 -16.36 -27.22 -15.74
N LEU A 287 -15.15 -27.35 -16.31
CA LEU A 287 -14.61 -26.47 -17.35
C LEU A 287 -15.37 -26.58 -18.69
N LYS A 288 -16.13 -27.64 -18.95
CA LYS A 288 -16.97 -27.78 -20.16
C LYS A 288 -18.10 -26.73 -20.21
N ASP A 289 -18.55 -26.25 -19.07
CA ASP A 289 -19.48 -25.12 -19.00
C ASP A 289 -18.71 -23.79 -19.12
N GLU A 290 -18.72 -23.19 -20.31
CA GLU A 290 -18.02 -21.95 -20.61
C GLU A 290 -18.52 -20.75 -19.80
N ARG A 291 -19.69 -20.81 -19.21
CA ARG A 291 -20.21 -19.78 -18.31
C ARG A 291 -19.43 -19.68 -17.00
N ARG A 292 -18.67 -20.73 -16.62
CA ARG A 292 -17.72 -20.75 -15.51
C ARG A 292 -16.44 -20.06 -15.96
N ASN A 293 -16.44 -18.73 -15.88
CA ASN A 293 -15.42 -17.89 -16.50
C ASN A 293 -14.24 -17.55 -15.59
N ALA A 294 -14.36 -17.81 -14.27
CA ALA A 294 -13.27 -17.58 -13.32
C ALA A 294 -13.19 -18.69 -12.27
N PHE A 295 -11.98 -18.93 -11.77
CA PHE A 295 -11.70 -19.92 -10.72
C PHE A 295 -10.90 -19.30 -9.58
N LEU A 296 -11.22 -19.71 -8.35
CA LEU A 296 -10.40 -19.44 -7.17
C LEU A 296 -9.95 -20.79 -6.59
N ILE A 297 -8.65 -20.97 -6.47
CA ILE A 297 -8.04 -22.18 -5.92
C ILE A 297 -7.08 -21.81 -4.81
N GLY A 298 -7.13 -22.54 -3.70
CA GLY A 298 -6.18 -22.42 -2.62
C GLY A 298 -6.77 -22.26 -1.23
N PRO A 299 -7.76 -21.37 -1.00
CA PRO A 299 -8.39 -21.25 0.30
C PRO A 299 -8.91 -22.59 0.83
N GLY A 300 -8.18 -23.21 1.77
CA GLY A 300 -8.54 -24.49 2.36
C GLY A 300 -8.57 -25.69 1.42
N SER A 301 -7.95 -25.61 0.22
CA SER A 301 -7.97 -26.70 -0.77
C SER A 301 -7.16 -27.93 -0.35
N GLY A 302 -6.20 -27.75 0.55
CA GLY A 302 -5.28 -28.76 1.05
C GLY A 302 -4.04 -28.96 0.16
N LEU A 303 -2.93 -29.39 0.77
CA LEU A 303 -1.67 -29.66 0.08
C LEU A 303 -1.68 -31.07 -0.49
N SER A 304 -2.22 -31.24 -1.69
CA SER A 304 -2.43 -32.54 -2.32
C SER A 304 -2.25 -32.51 -3.84
N ALA A 305 -2.10 -33.69 -4.44
CA ALA A 305 -2.11 -33.86 -5.90
C ALA A 305 -3.42 -33.31 -6.52
N ARG A 306 -4.56 -33.50 -5.86
CA ARG A 306 -5.85 -32.91 -6.29
C ARG A 306 -5.74 -31.41 -6.50
N THR A 307 -5.21 -30.67 -5.53
CA THR A 307 -5.05 -29.21 -5.62
C THR A 307 -4.11 -28.83 -6.75
N ARG A 308 -2.93 -29.48 -6.82
CA ARG A 308 -1.93 -29.24 -7.86
C ARG A 308 -2.46 -29.46 -9.26
N ASP A 309 -3.09 -30.62 -9.49
CA ASP A 309 -3.56 -31.03 -10.80
C ASP A 309 -4.81 -30.23 -11.20
N SER A 310 -5.66 -29.81 -10.24
CA SER A 310 -6.77 -28.89 -10.47
C SER A 310 -6.29 -27.51 -10.93
N VAL A 311 -5.22 -26.96 -10.32
CA VAL A 311 -4.60 -25.71 -10.81
C VAL A 311 -4.16 -25.86 -12.25
N LEU A 312 -3.44 -26.94 -12.59
CA LEU A 312 -2.95 -27.18 -13.95
C LEU A 312 -4.11 -27.34 -14.96
N ALA A 313 -5.19 -28.02 -14.57
CA ALA A 313 -6.38 -28.19 -15.40
C ALA A 313 -7.07 -26.85 -15.69
N VAL A 314 -7.25 -26.01 -14.68
CA VAL A 314 -7.84 -24.66 -14.85
C VAL A 314 -6.99 -23.78 -15.76
N LEU A 315 -5.66 -23.79 -15.58
CA LEU A 315 -4.75 -23.01 -16.42
C LEU A 315 -4.72 -23.52 -17.86
N ALA A 316 -4.78 -24.86 -18.08
CA ALA A 316 -4.89 -25.45 -19.40
C ALA A 316 -6.22 -25.07 -20.11
N GLY A 317 -7.31 -24.93 -19.34
CA GLY A 317 -8.59 -24.44 -19.82
C GLY A 317 -8.65 -22.96 -20.15
N CYS A 318 -7.55 -22.23 -20.01
CA CYS A 318 -7.42 -20.79 -20.28
C CYS A 318 -8.50 -19.92 -19.59
N ARG A 319 -8.92 -20.30 -18.38
CA ARG A 319 -9.85 -19.51 -17.57
C ARG A 319 -9.10 -18.48 -16.71
N CYS A 320 -9.77 -17.37 -16.38
CA CYS A 320 -9.28 -16.47 -15.34
C CYS A 320 -9.11 -17.20 -14.01
N ALA A 321 -8.00 -16.99 -13.32
CA ALA A 321 -7.77 -17.65 -12.03
C ALA A 321 -7.19 -16.72 -10.97
N VAL A 322 -7.65 -16.90 -9.72
CA VAL A 322 -6.97 -16.42 -8.51
C VAL A 322 -6.38 -17.63 -7.82
N LEU A 323 -5.07 -17.57 -7.54
CA LEU A 323 -4.32 -18.62 -6.86
C LEU A 323 -3.81 -18.07 -5.54
N ASP A 324 -4.23 -18.69 -4.44
CA ASP A 324 -3.85 -18.28 -3.06
C ASP A 324 -3.43 -19.49 -2.23
N ALA A 325 -2.80 -19.28 -1.11
CA ALA A 325 -2.53 -20.27 -0.07
C ALA A 325 -2.02 -21.65 -0.61
N ASP A 326 -2.82 -22.71 -0.46
CA ASP A 326 -2.44 -24.07 -0.83
C ASP A 326 -2.15 -24.22 -2.32
N ALA A 327 -2.85 -23.47 -3.20
CA ALA A 327 -2.60 -23.49 -4.64
C ALA A 327 -1.22 -22.96 -5.04
N LEU A 328 -0.62 -22.12 -4.20
CA LEU A 328 0.75 -21.64 -4.37
C LEU A 328 1.75 -22.60 -3.72
N THR A 329 1.43 -23.07 -2.54
CA THR A 329 2.31 -23.89 -1.72
C THR A 329 2.58 -25.26 -2.34
N VAL A 330 1.62 -25.87 -3.07
CA VAL A 330 1.83 -27.17 -3.75
C VAL A 330 2.86 -27.12 -4.88
N PHE A 331 3.28 -25.94 -5.31
CA PHE A 331 4.34 -25.74 -6.30
C PHE A 331 5.66 -25.24 -5.69
N ALA A 332 5.80 -25.22 -4.37
CA ALA A 332 7.00 -24.70 -3.68
C ALA A 332 8.29 -25.41 -4.08
N GLU A 333 8.25 -26.72 -4.38
CA GLU A 333 9.42 -27.51 -4.80
C GLU A 333 9.79 -27.27 -6.28
N ASP A 334 8.81 -27.03 -7.14
CA ASP A 334 9.03 -26.73 -8.57
C ASP A 334 8.07 -25.62 -9.07
N PRO A 335 8.34 -24.35 -8.75
CA PRO A 335 7.52 -23.23 -9.19
C PRO A 335 7.46 -23.05 -10.72
N LYS A 336 8.49 -23.58 -11.44
CA LYS A 336 8.56 -23.45 -12.91
C LYS A 336 7.41 -24.18 -13.61
N VAL A 337 6.92 -25.26 -13.04
CA VAL A 337 5.74 -25.98 -13.56
C VAL A 337 4.51 -25.07 -13.54
N LEU A 338 4.27 -24.35 -12.43
CA LEU A 338 3.20 -23.39 -12.34
C LEU A 338 3.38 -22.26 -13.37
N PHE A 339 4.54 -21.62 -13.40
CA PHE A 339 4.81 -20.48 -14.28
C PHE A 339 4.67 -20.85 -15.75
N ALA A 340 5.15 -22.03 -16.14
CA ALA A 340 5.02 -22.54 -17.49
C ALA A 340 3.56 -22.81 -17.91
N ALA A 341 2.67 -23.10 -16.97
CA ALA A 341 1.27 -23.35 -17.24
C ALA A 341 0.43 -22.07 -17.40
N ILE A 342 0.90 -20.91 -16.90
CA ILE A 342 0.14 -19.66 -16.97
C ILE A 342 0.08 -19.14 -18.41
N ARG A 343 -1.11 -19.14 -19.01
CA ARG A 343 -1.41 -18.65 -20.37
C ARG A 343 -2.64 -17.75 -20.43
N SER A 344 -3.35 -17.63 -19.32
CA SER A 344 -4.58 -16.84 -19.16
C SER A 344 -4.39 -15.76 -18.08
N PRO A 345 -5.33 -14.85 -17.88
CA PRO A 345 -5.29 -13.88 -16.81
C PRO A 345 -5.26 -14.55 -15.43
N VAL A 346 -4.15 -14.44 -14.70
CA VAL A 346 -3.95 -15.02 -13.36
C VAL A 346 -3.54 -13.93 -12.38
N LEU A 347 -4.14 -13.97 -11.19
CA LEU A 347 -3.70 -13.23 -10.01
C LEU A 347 -3.23 -14.23 -8.94
N MET A 348 -1.98 -14.11 -8.53
CA MET A 348 -1.44 -14.82 -7.37
C MET A 348 -1.44 -13.88 -6.16
N THR A 349 -1.86 -14.38 -4.98
CA THR A 349 -1.99 -13.57 -3.77
C THR A 349 -1.13 -14.10 -2.60
N PRO A 350 0.17 -14.33 -2.78
CA PRO A 350 1.01 -14.87 -1.73
C PRO A 350 1.16 -13.91 -0.53
N HIS A 351 1.25 -14.47 0.68
CA HIS A 351 1.90 -13.78 1.80
C HIS A 351 3.43 -13.97 1.70
N GLU A 352 4.21 -13.28 2.54
CA GLU A 352 5.67 -13.28 2.47
C GLU A 352 6.29 -14.69 2.52
N GLY A 353 5.71 -15.61 3.31
CA GLY A 353 6.19 -16.99 3.42
C GLY A 353 5.99 -17.81 2.13
N GLU A 354 4.82 -17.68 1.49
CA GLU A 354 4.51 -18.30 0.20
C GLU A 354 5.37 -17.72 -0.92
N PHE A 355 5.53 -16.39 -0.91
CA PHE A 355 6.37 -15.69 -1.87
C PHE A 355 7.81 -16.20 -1.85
N ARG A 356 8.41 -16.33 -0.66
CA ARG A 356 9.80 -16.85 -0.51
C ARG A 356 9.96 -18.28 -0.98
N ARG A 357 8.93 -19.12 -0.89
CA ARG A 357 8.98 -20.49 -1.41
C ARG A 357 8.96 -20.51 -2.94
N LEU A 358 8.15 -19.65 -3.57
CA LEU A 358 8.05 -19.56 -5.03
C LEU A 358 9.25 -18.81 -5.66
N PHE A 359 9.81 -17.82 -4.94
CA PHE A 359 10.87 -16.92 -5.43
C PHE A 359 11.98 -16.76 -4.38
N PRO A 360 12.73 -17.83 -4.06
CA PRO A 360 13.67 -17.81 -2.94
C PRO A 360 14.82 -16.80 -3.12
N ASP A 361 15.24 -16.54 -4.34
CA ASP A 361 16.31 -15.59 -4.67
C ASP A 361 15.87 -14.12 -4.52
N LEU A 362 14.59 -13.82 -4.67
CA LEU A 362 14.06 -12.46 -4.54
C LEU A 362 14.01 -11.97 -3.09
N GLY A 363 14.11 -12.85 -2.11
CA GLY A 363 14.17 -12.46 -0.69
C GLY A 363 15.34 -11.52 -0.33
N LYS A 364 16.39 -11.46 -1.17
CA LYS A 364 17.57 -10.59 -0.98
C LYS A 364 17.42 -9.21 -1.61
N VAL A 365 16.42 -8.99 -2.44
CA VAL A 365 16.17 -7.69 -3.09
C VAL A 365 15.53 -6.73 -2.08
N ALA A 366 16.17 -5.59 -1.84
CA ALA A 366 15.75 -4.65 -0.81
C ALA A 366 14.36 -4.04 -1.10
N SER A 367 14.09 -3.63 -2.34
CA SER A 367 12.81 -3.04 -2.71
C SER A 367 11.71 -4.10 -2.83
N LYS A 368 10.66 -4.00 -2.00
CA LYS A 368 9.47 -4.87 -2.12
C LYS A 368 8.80 -4.71 -3.48
N VAL A 369 8.74 -3.50 -4.01
CA VAL A 369 8.17 -3.22 -5.33
C VAL A 369 8.91 -3.97 -6.43
N GLU A 370 10.24 -3.92 -6.44
CA GLU A 370 11.05 -4.61 -7.44
C GLU A 370 10.98 -6.15 -7.29
N ARG A 371 10.90 -6.64 -6.05
CA ARG A 371 10.65 -8.07 -5.79
C ARG A 371 9.37 -8.55 -6.47
N VAL A 372 8.28 -7.80 -6.28
CA VAL A 372 6.97 -8.19 -6.81
C VAL A 372 6.90 -8.00 -8.33
N ARG A 373 7.51 -6.95 -8.88
CA ARG A 373 7.66 -6.75 -10.34
C ARG A 373 8.39 -7.92 -11.00
N GLU A 374 9.52 -8.31 -10.43
CA GLU A 374 10.31 -9.42 -10.95
C GLU A 374 9.57 -10.76 -10.83
N ALA A 375 8.86 -10.98 -9.73
CA ALA A 375 8.01 -12.16 -9.57
C ALA A 375 6.90 -12.21 -10.62
N ALA A 376 6.23 -11.09 -10.88
CA ALA A 376 5.20 -10.99 -11.91
C ALA A 376 5.78 -11.25 -13.32
N ARG A 377 6.92 -10.66 -13.64
CA ARG A 377 7.62 -10.87 -14.91
C ARG A 377 7.99 -12.34 -15.14
N ARG A 378 8.53 -13.03 -14.11
CA ARG A 378 8.95 -14.43 -14.20
C ARG A 378 7.78 -15.41 -14.30
N SER A 379 6.72 -15.14 -13.55
CA SER A 379 5.57 -16.03 -13.51
C SER A 379 4.60 -15.81 -14.67
N GLY A 380 4.60 -14.63 -15.29
CA GLY A 380 3.57 -14.23 -16.27
C GLY A 380 2.22 -13.90 -15.64
N ALA A 381 2.09 -13.96 -14.31
CA ALA A 381 0.89 -13.60 -13.56
C ALA A 381 1.00 -12.21 -12.95
N VAL A 382 -0.14 -11.61 -12.62
CA VAL A 382 -0.16 -10.51 -11.64
C VAL A 382 0.10 -11.09 -10.25
N VAL A 383 0.99 -10.44 -9.49
CA VAL A 383 1.33 -10.87 -8.13
C VAL A 383 0.91 -9.80 -7.13
N LEU A 384 0.10 -10.18 -6.16
CA LEU A 384 -0.28 -9.39 -4.99
C LEU A 384 0.47 -9.95 -3.78
N LEU A 385 1.56 -9.31 -3.37
CA LEU A 385 2.30 -9.69 -2.15
C LEU A 385 1.66 -9.02 -0.94
N LYS A 386 0.98 -9.84 -0.14
CA LYS A 386 0.27 -9.40 1.07
C LYS A 386 1.20 -8.81 2.12
N GLY A 387 0.71 -7.82 2.87
CA GLY A 387 1.41 -7.16 3.98
C GLY A 387 0.77 -5.82 4.34
N PRO A 388 1.26 -5.13 5.38
CA PRO A 388 0.80 -3.77 5.70
C PRO A 388 1.06 -2.78 4.56
N ASP A 389 2.05 -3.07 3.72
CA ASP A 389 2.44 -2.41 2.48
C ASP A 389 2.17 -3.36 1.29
N THR A 390 0.95 -3.80 1.11
CA THR A 390 0.61 -4.73 0.02
C THR A 390 1.01 -4.13 -1.34
N VAL A 391 1.79 -4.89 -2.12
CA VAL A 391 2.20 -4.51 -3.48
C VAL A 391 1.53 -5.43 -4.50
N VAL A 392 0.91 -4.83 -5.52
CA VAL A 392 0.33 -5.55 -6.66
C VAL A 392 1.12 -5.17 -7.90
N ALA A 393 1.72 -6.12 -8.61
CA ALA A 393 2.46 -5.85 -9.84
C ALA A 393 2.05 -6.76 -11.00
N ALA A 394 2.05 -6.20 -12.20
CA ALA A 394 1.78 -6.91 -13.45
C ALA A 394 3.09 -7.25 -14.19
N PRO A 395 3.05 -8.26 -15.09
CA PRO A 395 4.23 -8.66 -15.88
C PRO A 395 4.82 -7.54 -16.74
N ASP A 396 4.04 -6.54 -17.10
CA ASP A 396 4.47 -5.37 -17.88
C ASP A 396 5.18 -4.29 -17.06
N GLY A 397 5.38 -4.52 -15.75
CA GLY A 397 6.09 -3.63 -14.84
C GLY A 397 5.22 -2.57 -14.15
N ARG A 398 3.92 -2.47 -14.46
CA ARG A 398 3.00 -1.63 -13.69
C ARG A 398 2.84 -2.21 -12.28
N ALA A 399 2.86 -1.32 -11.28
CA ALA A 399 2.69 -1.73 -9.88
C ALA A 399 1.89 -0.72 -9.07
N VAL A 400 1.24 -1.21 -8.02
CA VAL A 400 0.44 -0.41 -7.09
C VAL A 400 0.81 -0.79 -5.67
N ILE A 401 1.03 0.20 -4.78
CA ILE A 401 1.23 -0.01 -3.35
C ILE A 401 -0.08 0.31 -2.63
N ASN A 402 -0.58 -0.60 -1.82
CA ASN A 402 -1.76 -0.37 -0.98
C ASN A 402 -1.37 -0.32 0.49
N VAL A 403 -1.56 0.83 1.11
CA VAL A 403 -1.41 1.05 2.56
C VAL A 403 -2.75 1.31 3.26
N HIS A 404 -3.84 1.27 2.50
CA HIS A 404 -5.19 1.44 3.01
C HIS A 404 -5.69 0.14 3.67
N ALA A 405 -5.17 -0.15 4.86
CA ALA A 405 -5.45 -1.39 5.60
C ALA A 405 -5.20 -1.18 7.10
N PRO A 406 -6.20 -1.32 7.97
CA PRO A 406 -5.99 -1.24 9.41
C PRO A 406 -5.30 -2.50 9.94
N PRO A 407 -4.55 -2.38 11.06
CA PRO A 407 -3.90 -3.54 11.71
C PRO A 407 -4.86 -4.65 12.13
N SER A 408 -6.14 -4.35 12.34
CA SER A 408 -7.18 -5.33 12.69
C SER A 408 -7.42 -6.39 11.61
N LEU A 409 -6.97 -6.16 10.36
CA LEU A 409 -6.97 -7.18 9.31
C LEU A 409 -6.02 -8.36 9.57
N ALA A 410 -5.16 -8.29 10.59
CA ALA A 410 -4.32 -9.40 11.03
C ALA A 410 -5.15 -10.46 11.81
N THR A 411 -6.20 -10.98 11.19
CA THR A 411 -7.08 -12.04 11.70
C THR A 411 -7.12 -13.23 10.74
N ALA A 412 -7.38 -14.43 11.30
CA ALA A 412 -7.47 -15.66 10.49
C ALA A 412 -8.64 -15.56 9.50
N GLY A 413 -8.43 -16.03 8.26
CA GLY A 413 -9.46 -15.99 7.21
C GLY A 413 -9.50 -14.68 6.41
N SER A 414 -8.84 -13.61 6.87
CA SER A 414 -8.80 -12.32 6.18
C SER A 414 -8.21 -12.43 4.76
N GLY A 415 -7.19 -13.28 4.55
CA GLY A 415 -6.62 -13.59 3.23
C GLY A 415 -7.62 -14.28 2.30
N ASP A 416 -8.43 -15.19 2.82
CA ASP A 416 -9.46 -15.91 2.04
C ASP A 416 -10.53 -14.92 1.54
N VAL A 417 -10.90 -13.96 2.39
CA VAL A 417 -11.80 -12.86 2.02
C VAL A 417 -11.20 -12.00 0.90
N LEU A 418 -9.93 -11.61 1.03
CA LEU A 418 -9.22 -10.83 0.00
C LEU A 418 -9.21 -11.56 -1.35
N ALA A 419 -8.86 -12.85 -1.34
CA ALA A 419 -8.87 -13.70 -2.54
C ALA A 419 -10.28 -13.82 -3.15
N GLY A 420 -11.30 -13.93 -2.30
CA GLY A 420 -12.71 -13.93 -2.69
C GLY A 420 -13.16 -12.63 -3.37
N ILE A 421 -12.80 -11.47 -2.80
CA ILE A 421 -13.10 -10.16 -3.41
C ILE A 421 -12.45 -10.08 -4.80
N ALA A 422 -11.16 -10.40 -4.90
CA ALA A 422 -10.43 -10.35 -6.17
C ALA A 422 -11.05 -11.28 -7.22
N ALA A 423 -11.38 -12.51 -6.84
CA ALA A 423 -12.03 -13.48 -7.74
C ALA A 423 -13.41 -13.02 -8.19
N GLY A 424 -14.20 -12.43 -7.29
CA GLY A 424 -15.51 -11.86 -7.60
C GLY A 424 -15.44 -10.70 -8.60
N LEU A 425 -14.40 -9.86 -8.51
CA LEU A 425 -14.16 -8.79 -9.48
C LEU A 425 -13.68 -9.34 -10.83
N MET A 426 -12.76 -10.30 -10.84
CA MET A 426 -12.26 -10.93 -12.08
C MET A 426 -13.37 -11.69 -12.81
N THR A 427 -14.28 -12.34 -12.08
CA THR A 427 -15.46 -12.97 -12.63
C THR A 427 -16.34 -12.01 -13.43
N GLN A 428 -16.38 -10.73 -13.04
CA GLN A 428 -17.11 -9.67 -13.74
C GLN A 428 -16.33 -9.04 -14.90
N GLY A 429 -15.13 -9.54 -15.20
CA GLY A 429 -14.29 -9.08 -16.31
C GLY A 429 -13.20 -8.08 -15.92
N ALA A 430 -13.00 -7.81 -14.62
CA ALA A 430 -11.88 -6.97 -14.18
C ALA A 430 -10.53 -7.62 -14.52
N ALA A 431 -9.61 -6.84 -15.10
CA ALA A 431 -8.25 -7.30 -15.35
C ALA A 431 -7.52 -7.57 -14.02
N PRO A 432 -6.61 -8.57 -13.95
CA PRO A 432 -6.00 -9.01 -12.68
C PRO A 432 -5.34 -7.91 -11.86
N LEU A 433 -4.64 -6.95 -12.50
CA LEU A 433 -4.01 -5.83 -11.79
C LEU A 433 -5.06 -4.91 -11.14
N ALA A 434 -6.10 -4.56 -11.88
CA ALA A 434 -7.19 -3.73 -11.37
C ALA A 434 -7.99 -4.45 -10.28
N ALA A 435 -8.28 -5.75 -10.48
CA ALA A 435 -8.96 -6.60 -9.48
C ALA A 435 -8.15 -6.72 -8.19
N GLY A 436 -6.84 -6.97 -8.28
CA GLY A 436 -5.95 -7.06 -7.12
C GLY A 436 -5.85 -5.74 -6.35
N ALA A 437 -5.70 -4.61 -7.06
CA ALA A 437 -5.66 -3.28 -6.45
C ALA A 437 -7.01 -2.93 -5.78
N ALA A 438 -8.13 -3.15 -6.49
CA ALA A 438 -9.46 -2.92 -5.96
C ALA A 438 -9.76 -3.80 -4.74
N ALA A 439 -9.40 -5.09 -4.81
CA ALA A 439 -9.60 -6.02 -3.70
C ALA A 439 -8.81 -5.60 -2.46
N ALA A 440 -7.54 -5.24 -2.60
CA ALA A 440 -6.72 -4.78 -1.48
C ALA A 440 -7.30 -3.51 -0.84
N TRP A 441 -7.79 -2.57 -1.63
CA TRP A 441 -8.40 -1.34 -1.12
C TRP A 441 -9.76 -1.59 -0.46
N LEU A 442 -10.65 -2.35 -1.12
CA LEU A 442 -11.99 -2.67 -0.60
C LEU A 442 -11.93 -3.48 0.69
N HIS A 443 -10.97 -4.40 0.77
CA HIS A 443 -10.69 -5.20 1.97
C HIS A 443 -10.31 -4.29 3.15
N GLY A 444 -9.41 -3.33 2.94
CA GLY A 444 -9.04 -2.33 3.94
C GLY A 444 -10.18 -1.39 4.31
N GLU A 445 -10.90 -0.86 3.32
CA GLU A 445 -12.04 0.03 3.53
C GLU A 445 -13.15 -0.66 4.34
N SER A 446 -13.44 -1.92 4.04
CA SER A 446 -14.45 -2.70 4.79
C SER A 446 -14.05 -2.88 6.25
N ALA A 447 -12.77 -3.13 6.52
CA ALA A 447 -12.27 -3.23 7.88
C ALA A 447 -12.27 -1.86 8.62
N TYR A 448 -12.01 -0.74 7.94
CA TYR A 448 -12.16 0.60 8.53
C TYR A 448 -13.63 0.95 8.85
N ARG A 449 -14.59 0.40 8.11
CA ARG A 449 -16.02 0.62 8.34
C ARG A 449 -16.55 -0.17 9.53
N PHE A 450 -15.92 -1.27 9.87
CA PHE A 450 -16.21 -2.00 11.10
C PHE A 450 -15.64 -1.22 12.30
N ARG A 451 -16.47 -0.34 12.89
CA ARG A 451 -16.06 0.66 13.89
C ARG A 451 -15.93 0.11 15.31
N HIS A 452 -15.96 -1.21 15.48
CA HIS A 452 -15.91 -1.86 16.78
C HIS A 452 -14.59 -2.63 16.98
N PRO A 453 -14.12 -2.81 18.22
CA PRO A 453 -13.05 -3.76 18.51
C PRO A 453 -13.52 -5.19 18.21
N GLY A 454 -12.56 -6.07 17.85
CA GLY A 454 -12.84 -7.49 17.67
C GLY A 454 -13.26 -7.88 16.25
N LEU A 455 -12.78 -7.15 15.22
CA LEU A 455 -12.97 -7.54 13.82
C LEU A 455 -12.52 -8.98 13.57
N ILE A 456 -13.41 -9.78 12.98
CA ILE A 456 -13.13 -11.11 12.45
C ILE A 456 -13.32 -11.14 10.93
N ALA A 457 -12.86 -12.20 10.27
CA ALA A 457 -12.89 -12.28 8.82
C ALA A 457 -14.30 -12.24 8.23
N GLU A 458 -15.29 -12.77 8.97
CA GLU A 458 -16.70 -12.78 8.60
C GLU A 458 -17.30 -11.38 8.50
N ASP A 459 -16.83 -10.42 9.29
CA ASP A 459 -17.34 -9.04 9.28
C ASP A 459 -16.98 -8.29 7.99
N ILE A 460 -15.83 -8.62 7.40
CA ILE A 460 -15.31 -7.89 6.23
C ILE A 460 -16.26 -7.98 5.03
N PRO A 461 -16.74 -9.17 4.61
CA PRO A 461 -17.72 -9.28 3.54
C PRO A 461 -19.03 -8.55 3.83
N GLU A 462 -19.45 -8.47 5.11
CA GLU A 462 -20.67 -7.77 5.50
C GLU A 462 -20.57 -6.25 5.31
N MET A 463 -19.35 -5.69 5.43
CA MET A 463 -19.08 -4.27 5.22
C MET A 463 -18.84 -3.90 3.73
N LEU A 464 -18.67 -4.88 2.83
CA LEU A 464 -18.43 -4.62 1.41
C LEU A 464 -19.56 -3.82 0.73
N PRO A 465 -20.86 -4.07 0.96
CA PRO A 465 -21.93 -3.28 0.35
C PRO A 465 -21.84 -1.79 0.69
N GLU A 466 -21.56 -1.44 1.94
CA GLU A 466 -21.36 -0.05 2.36
C GLU A 466 -20.11 0.56 1.71
N SER A 467 -19.01 -0.19 1.65
CA SER A 467 -17.77 0.24 1.01
C SER A 467 -17.97 0.57 -0.47
N LEU A 468 -18.71 -0.28 -1.17
CA LEU A 468 -19.06 -0.09 -2.58
C LEU A 468 -20.05 1.06 -2.80
N ALA A 469 -21.02 1.26 -1.89
CA ALA A 469 -21.96 2.37 -1.95
C ALA A 469 -21.22 3.71 -1.80
N ALA A 470 -20.37 3.84 -0.79
CA ALA A 470 -19.58 5.05 -0.57
C ALA A 470 -18.63 5.36 -1.74
N LEU A 471 -18.10 4.35 -2.43
CA LEU A 471 -17.31 4.55 -3.64
C LEU A 471 -18.14 5.10 -4.78
N LYS A 472 -19.37 4.60 -4.99
CA LYS A 472 -20.27 5.12 -6.03
C LYS A 472 -20.54 6.60 -5.81
N ASP A 473 -20.80 7.00 -4.57
CA ASP A 473 -21.07 8.40 -4.22
C ASP A 473 -19.84 9.29 -4.46
N ARG A 474 -18.65 8.86 -3.99
CA ARG A 474 -17.39 9.61 -4.15
C ARG A 474 -16.96 9.80 -5.59
N LEU A 475 -17.20 8.80 -6.45
CA LEU A 475 -16.76 8.79 -7.84
C LEU A 475 -17.85 9.24 -8.81
N SER A 476 -19.02 9.66 -8.31
CA SER A 476 -20.20 9.99 -9.12
C SER A 476 -20.54 8.89 -10.15
N LEU A 477 -20.32 7.64 -9.77
CA LEU A 477 -20.63 6.46 -10.58
C LEU A 477 -22.15 6.17 -10.45
N ARG A 478 -22.97 6.91 -11.21
CA ARG A 478 -24.42 6.66 -11.34
C ARG A 478 -24.70 5.45 -12.21
#